data_7d29917261bafb29abf9dc581f44a334
#
_entry.id   7d29917261bafb29abf9dc581f44a334
#
_cell.length_a   1.000
_cell.length_b   1.000
_cell.length_c   1.000
_cell.angle_alpha   90.00
_cell.angle_beta   90.00
_cell.angle_gamma   90.00
#
_symmetry.space_group_name_H-M   'P 1'
#
loop_
_entity.id
_entity.type
_entity.pdbx_description
1 polymer ?
#
loop_
_entity_poly.entity_id
_entity_poly.type
_entity_poly.pdbx_seq_one_letter_code
_entity_poly.pdbx_strand_id
1 'polypeptide(L)'
;EFKLGGGAGDAKTPFTERPATYASKGPGPNASKMVPSIIGEDLTIKGNITSKGEVQVDGAIEGDIRCGSLLLGDKCKVTGGVAAEDVVVRGHIVGSVRGLRVTLQAQSNVEGDIFHQSLAIELGAYFEGKSRHSDNPLAEIKAPSANSAAKVGSHSASSPSVSSPVAAE
;
A
#
# COMPACT_ATOMS: atom_id res chain seq x y z
N GLU A 1 78.24 20.82 -34.20
CA GLU A 1 77.86 20.70 -32.80
C GLU A 1 76.39 20.84 -32.72
N PHE A 2 75.73 19.72 -32.54
CA PHE A 2 74.33 19.64 -32.55
C PHE A 2 73.84 19.66 -31.11
N LYS A 3 73.38 20.77 -30.66
CA LYS A 3 72.79 20.91 -29.36
C LYS A 3 71.30 20.65 -29.48
N LEU A 4 70.89 19.43 -29.27
CA LEU A 4 69.50 19.08 -29.03
C LEU A 4 69.09 19.70 -27.73
N GLY A 5 68.58 20.86 -27.81
CA GLY A 5 67.75 21.36 -26.77
C GLY A 5 66.52 20.47 -26.67
N GLY A 6 66.64 19.39 -25.96
CA GLY A 6 65.46 18.60 -25.59
C GLY A 6 64.59 19.43 -24.74
N GLY A 7 63.85 20.32 -25.31
CA GLY A 7 62.66 20.79 -24.64
C GLY A 7 61.73 19.60 -24.58
N ALA A 8 61.94 18.76 -23.63
CA ALA A 8 60.88 17.90 -23.20
C ALA A 8 59.76 18.83 -22.75
N GLY A 9 58.98 19.19 -23.68
CA GLY A 9 57.68 19.76 -23.34
C GLY A 9 56.95 18.67 -22.61
N ASP A 10 57.20 18.56 -21.35
CA ASP A 10 56.23 18.00 -20.44
C ASP A 10 55.01 18.87 -20.56
N ALA A 11 54.30 18.66 -21.62
CA ALA A 11 52.92 19.03 -21.62
C ALA A 11 52.22 18.14 -20.59
N LYS A 12 52.55 18.32 -19.36
CA LYS A 12 51.62 18.07 -18.32
C LYS A 12 50.48 19.03 -18.59
N THR A 13 49.58 18.59 -19.41
CA THR A 13 48.25 19.12 -19.39
C THR A 13 47.86 18.98 -17.93
N PRO A 14 47.69 20.07 -17.21
CA PRO A 14 47.03 19.92 -15.94
C PRO A 14 45.71 19.28 -16.29
N PHE A 15 45.55 18.04 -15.91
CA PHE A 15 44.25 17.43 -15.79
C PHE A 15 43.49 18.36 -14.85
N THR A 16 42.85 19.34 -15.43
CA THR A 16 41.89 20.13 -14.70
C THR A 16 40.76 19.18 -14.46
N GLU A 17 40.93 18.43 -13.42
CA GLU A 17 39.86 17.76 -12.75
C GLU A 17 38.83 18.86 -12.51
N ARG A 18 37.89 18.96 -13.42
CA ARG A 18 36.68 19.67 -13.14
C ARG A 18 36.11 18.95 -11.93
N PRO A 19 36.04 19.57 -10.77
CA PRO A 19 35.15 19.04 -9.76
C PRO A 19 33.80 18.96 -10.49
N ALA A 20 33.34 17.74 -10.69
CA ALA A 20 31.96 17.53 -10.98
C ALA A 20 31.22 18.19 -9.83
N THR A 21 30.87 19.43 -10.00
CA THR A 21 29.82 20.01 -9.22
C THR A 21 28.60 19.20 -9.56
N TYR A 22 28.47 18.08 -8.86
CA TYR A 22 27.16 17.60 -8.58
C TYR A 22 26.48 18.79 -7.89
N ALA A 23 25.82 19.58 -8.68
CA ALA A 23 24.75 20.37 -8.18
C ALA A 23 23.77 19.34 -7.65
N SER A 24 24.02 18.86 -6.45
CA SER A 24 22.98 18.32 -5.63
C SER A 24 22.00 19.48 -5.55
N LYS A 25 21.02 19.45 -6.41
CA LYS A 25 19.75 20.11 -6.15
C LYS A 25 19.37 19.54 -4.81
N GLY A 26 19.77 20.23 -3.76
CA GLY A 26 19.32 19.92 -2.43
C GLY A 26 17.80 19.81 -2.50
N PRO A 27 17.20 18.82 -1.86
CA PRO A 27 15.76 18.75 -1.79
C PRO A 27 15.31 20.11 -1.28
N GLY A 28 14.39 20.74 -2.05
CA GLY A 28 13.81 21.99 -1.66
C GLY A 28 13.24 21.87 -0.24
N PRO A 29 13.07 22.98 0.50
CA PRO A 29 12.78 23.00 1.93
C PRO A 29 11.47 22.31 2.36
N ASN A 30 10.78 21.63 1.46
CA ASN A 30 9.54 20.91 1.72
C ASN A 30 9.57 19.43 1.33
N ALA A 31 10.73 18.86 1.08
CA ALA A 31 10.84 17.42 1.14
C ALA A 31 10.81 17.04 2.63
N SER A 32 9.63 16.80 3.15
CA SER A 32 9.47 15.99 4.33
C SER A 32 10.28 14.74 4.05
N LYS A 33 11.42 14.59 4.72
CA LYS A 33 12.18 13.37 4.68
C LYS A 33 11.29 12.31 5.33
N MET A 34 10.39 11.76 4.55
CA MET A 34 9.69 10.54 4.95
C MET A 34 10.75 9.46 4.93
N VAL A 35 11.31 9.18 6.09
CA VAL A 35 12.23 8.08 6.24
C VAL A 35 11.38 6.81 6.09
N PRO A 36 11.62 5.98 5.07
CA PRO A 36 10.88 4.75 4.94
C PRO A 36 11.18 3.84 6.12
N SER A 37 10.13 3.28 6.72
CA SER A 37 10.28 2.27 7.76
C SER A 37 10.42 0.91 7.11
N ILE A 38 11.54 0.23 7.34
CA ILE A 38 11.82 -1.08 6.75
C ILE A 38 11.64 -2.15 7.81
N ILE A 39 10.81 -3.15 7.52
CA ILE A 39 10.57 -4.32 8.36
C ILE A 39 11.24 -5.52 7.68
N GLY A 40 12.23 -6.11 8.34
CA GLY A 40 12.99 -7.24 7.80
C GLY A 40 12.20 -8.54 7.74
N GLU A 41 12.67 -9.49 6.93
CA GLU A 41 12.03 -10.79 6.69
C GLU A 41 11.94 -11.70 7.92
N ASP A 42 12.84 -11.52 8.89
CA ASP A 42 12.86 -12.31 10.13
C ASP A 42 11.87 -11.78 11.19
N LEU A 43 11.22 -10.65 10.91
CA LEU A 43 10.32 -10.01 11.86
C LEU A 43 8.89 -10.44 11.65
N THR A 44 8.29 -10.95 12.73
CA THR A 44 6.85 -11.23 12.78
C THR A 44 6.17 -10.21 13.67
N ILE A 45 5.27 -9.44 13.12
CA ILE A 45 4.53 -8.41 13.85
C ILE A 45 3.08 -8.87 14.01
N LYS A 46 2.60 -8.82 15.26
CA LYS A 46 1.20 -9.10 15.57
C LYS A 46 0.56 -7.88 16.21
N GLY A 47 -0.48 -7.36 15.59
CA GLY A 47 -1.19 -6.19 16.10
C GLY A 47 -1.40 -5.10 15.06
N ASN A 48 -1.66 -3.87 15.54
CA ASN A 48 -1.97 -2.74 14.67
C ASN A 48 -0.74 -1.90 14.40
N ILE A 49 -0.46 -1.66 13.13
CA ILE A 49 0.63 -0.79 12.69
C ILE A 49 0.00 0.49 12.13
N THR A 50 0.44 1.63 12.63
CA THR A 50 0.02 2.92 12.10
C THR A 50 1.25 3.76 11.75
N SER A 51 1.35 4.17 10.50
CA SER A 51 2.39 5.06 10.00
C SER A 51 1.76 6.13 9.10
N LYS A 52 2.35 7.30 9.06
CA LYS A 52 1.92 8.36 8.13
C LYS A 52 2.81 8.43 6.87
N GLY A 53 3.89 7.69 6.86
CA GLY A 53 4.89 7.68 5.82
C GLY A 53 4.89 6.40 5.01
N GLU A 54 6.01 6.19 4.31
CA GLU A 54 6.27 4.98 3.56
C GLU A 54 6.74 3.85 4.48
N VAL A 55 6.14 2.68 4.32
CA VAL A 55 6.50 1.46 5.06
C VAL A 55 6.82 0.36 4.06
N GLN A 56 8.04 -0.16 4.16
CA GLN A 56 8.45 -1.36 3.43
C GLN A 56 8.39 -2.57 4.36
N VAL A 57 7.73 -3.62 3.91
CA VAL A 57 7.51 -4.84 4.69
C VAL A 57 8.03 -6.03 3.91
N ASP A 58 9.02 -6.71 4.48
CA ASP A 58 9.55 -7.97 3.93
C ASP A 58 9.23 -9.18 4.83
N GLY A 59 8.68 -8.93 6.02
CA GLY A 59 8.39 -9.95 7.02
C GLY A 59 6.92 -10.40 7.08
N ALA A 60 6.58 -11.13 8.15
CA ALA A 60 5.23 -11.58 8.41
C ALA A 60 4.47 -10.59 9.29
N ILE A 61 3.27 -10.22 8.85
CA ILE A 61 2.39 -9.33 9.63
C ILE A 61 1.03 -9.97 9.81
N GLU A 62 0.59 -10.04 11.07
CA GLU A 62 -0.75 -10.46 11.45
C GLU A 62 -1.48 -9.31 12.13
N GLY A 63 -2.45 -8.71 11.45
CA GLY A 63 -3.23 -7.61 12.02
C GLY A 63 -3.56 -6.51 11.01
N ASP A 64 -3.84 -5.31 11.53
CA ASP A 64 -4.24 -4.17 10.71
C ASP A 64 -3.08 -3.21 10.46
N ILE A 65 -2.85 -2.87 9.21
CA ILE A 65 -1.82 -1.92 8.78
C ILE A 65 -2.51 -0.67 8.25
N ARG A 66 -2.11 0.49 8.76
CA ARG A 66 -2.53 1.80 8.27
C ARG A 66 -1.31 2.66 7.96
N CYS A 67 -1.15 3.02 6.71
CA CYS A 67 0.00 3.85 6.30
C CYS A 67 -0.36 4.76 5.11
N GLY A 68 0.52 5.67 4.77
CA GLY A 68 0.42 6.47 3.55
C GLY A 68 0.78 5.63 2.33
N SER A 69 2.02 5.17 2.29
CA SER A 69 2.51 4.29 1.21
C SER A 69 2.99 2.96 1.78
N LEU A 70 2.55 1.86 1.19
CA LEU A 70 2.93 0.51 1.59
C LEU A 70 3.61 -0.23 0.44
N LEU A 71 4.83 -0.64 0.69
CA LEU A 71 5.59 -1.50 -0.21
C LEU A 71 5.76 -2.88 0.43
N LEU A 72 5.20 -3.90 -0.19
CA LEU A 72 5.31 -5.29 0.27
C LEU A 72 6.34 -6.03 -0.57
N GLY A 73 7.34 -6.59 0.08
CA GLY A 73 8.40 -7.37 -0.54
C GLY A 73 7.95 -8.76 -0.99
N ASP A 74 8.81 -9.44 -1.74
CA ASP A 74 8.50 -10.74 -2.37
C ASP A 74 8.25 -11.87 -1.35
N LYS A 75 8.88 -11.77 -0.19
CA LYS A 75 8.79 -12.79 0.86
C LYS A 75 7.77 -12.44 1.96
N CYS A 76 7.13 -11.29 1.86
CA CYS A 76 6.20 -10.88 2.89
C CYS A 76 4.94 -11.74 2.91
N LYS A 77 4.44 -11.95 4.11
CA LYS A 77 3.15 -12.58 4.35
C LYS A 77 2.31 -11.68 5.23
N VAL A 78 1.25 -11.12 4.68
CA VAL A 78 0.35 -10.26 5.43
C VAL A 78 -0.99 -10.96 5.60
N THR A 79 -1.44 -11.06 6.85
CA THR A 79 -2.75 -11.61 7.18
C THR A 79 -3.54 -10.57 7.95
N GLY A 80 -4.64 -10.11 7.37
CA GLY A 80 -5.51 -9.13 8.02
C GLY A 80 -5.93 -7.97 7.13
N GLY A 81 -6.12 -6.79 7.74
CA GLY A 81 -6.56 -5.57 7.06
C GLY A 81 -5.38 -4.67 6.65
N VAL A 82 -5.32 -4.29 5.40
CA VAL A 82 -4.36 -3.31 4.90
C VAL A 82 -5.11 -2.07 4.46
N ALA A 83 -4.71 -0.92 4.96
CA ALA A 83 -5.26 0.36 4.59
C ALA A 83 -4.15 1.36 4.29
N ALA A 84 -4.00 1.73 3.02
CA ALA A 84 -2.99 2.69 2.61
C ALA A 84 -3.48 3.49 1.39
N GLU A 85 -2.89 4.64 1.14
CA GLU A 85 -3.19 5.43 -0.06
C GLU A 85 -2.59 4.76 -1.29
N ASP A 86 -1.30 4.42 -1.22
CA ASP A 86 -0.58 3.70 -2.27
C ASP A 86 -0.14 2.33 -1.74
N VAL A 87 -0.54 1.26 -2.42
CA VAL A 87 -0.18 -0.12 -2.07
C VAL A 87 0.54 -0.77 -3.23
N VAL A 88 1.77 -1.20 -3.02
CA VAL A 88 2.54 -1.99 -3.98
C VAL A 88 2.76 -3.38 -3.40
N VAL A 89 2.24 -4.39 -4.08
CA VAL A 89 2.26 -5.78 -3.61
C VAL A 89 3.17 -6.61 -4.49
N ARG A 90 4.13 -7.28 -3.86
CA ARG A 90 4.98 -8.31 -4.50
C ARG A 90 4.85 -9.67 -3.84
N GLY A 91 4.43 -9.72 -2.60
CA GLY A 91 4.37 -10.93 -1.80
C GLY A 91 2.95 -11.51 -1.68
N HIS A 92 2.71 -12.17 -0.54
CA HIS A 92 1.46 -12.86 -0.27
C HIS A 92 0.59 -12.08 0.73
N ILE A 93 -0.64 -11.80 0.33
CA ILE A 93 -1.63 -11.12 1.20
C ILE A 93 -2.86 -11.99 1.34
N VAL A 94 -3.31 -12.16 2.57
CA VAL A 94 -4.58 -12.81 2.90
C VAL A 94 -5.44 -11.87 3.72
N GLY A 95 -6.55 -11.39 3.17
CA GLY A 95 -7.46 -10.53 3.89
C GLY A 95 -8.02 -9.38 3.06
N SER A 96 -8.27 -8.24 3.72
CA SER A 96 -8.88 -7.08 3.07
C SER A 96 -7.83 -6.01 2.78
N VAL A 97 -7.71 -5.60 1.53
CA VAL A 97 -6.83 -4.52 1.10
C VAL A 97 -7.68 -3.31 0.72
N ARG A 98 -7.36 -2.17 1.31
CA ARG A 98 -8.02 -0.89 1.03
C ARG A 98 -6.99 0.14 0.63
N GLY A 99 -7.10 0.66 -0.58
CA GLY A 99 -6.15 1.64 -1.08
C GLY A 99 -6.74 2.52 -2.16
N LEU A 100 -6.26 3.74 -2.27
CA LEU A 100 -6.61 4.61 -3.39
C LEU A 100 -5.98 4.04 -4.66
N ARG A 101 -4.69 3.73 -4.60
CA ARG A 101 -3.97 3.10 -5.69
C ARG A 101 -3.40 1.77 -5.24
N VAL A 102 -3.78 0.69 -5.90
CA VAL A 102 -3.27 -0.66 -5.63
C VAL A 102 -2.54 -1.17 -6.87
N THR A 103 -1.27 -1.50 -6.72
CA THR A 103 -0.44 -2.06 -7.79
C THR A 103 -0.03 -3.48 -7.41
N LEU A 104 -0.47 -4.45 -8.18
CA LEU A 104 -0.06 -5.85 -8.03
C LEU A 104 1.07 -6.12 -9.01
N GLN A 105 2.28 -6.36 -8.50
CA GLN A 105 3.43 -6.70 -9.34
C GLN A 105 3.47 -8.19 -9.67
N ALA A 106 4.31 -8.55 -10.62
CA ALA A 106 4.58 -9.93 -10.98
C ALA A 106 4.93 -10.75 -9.73
N GLN A 107 4.39 -11.97 -9.61
CA GLN A 107 4.55 -12.88 -8.47
C GLN A 107 3.78 -12.50 -7.20
N SER A 108 2.99 -11.43 -7.22
CA SER A 108 2.10 -11.14 -6.11
C SER A 108 0.96 -12.15 -6.04
N ASN A 109 0.65 -12.59 -4.83
CA ASN A 109 -0.51 -13.44 -4.55
C ASN A 109 -1.42 -12.74 -3.55
N VAL A 110 -2.60 -12.39 -3.97
CA VAL A 110 -3.57 -11.69 -3.12
C VAL A 110 -4.85 -12.49 -3.03
N GLU A 111 -5.19 -12.88 -1.81
CA GLU A 111 -6.42 -13.60 -1.49
C GLU A 111 -7.33 -12.73 -0.62
N GLY A 112 -8.54 -12.45 -1.09
CA GLY A 112 -9.54 -11.74 -0.30
C GLY A 112 -10.19 -10.57 -1.02
N ASP A 113 -10.64 -9.58 -0.24
CA ASP A 113 -11.38 -8.43 -0.77
C ASP A 113 -10.46 -7.23 -1.01
N ILE A 114 -10.48 -6.67 -2.22
CA ILE A 114 -9.76 -5.45 -2.54
C ILE A 114 -10.74 -4.31 -2.79
N PHE A 115 -10.57 -3.23 -2.02
CA PHE A 115 -11.29 -1.98 -2.21
C PHE A 115 -10.30 -0.93 -2.74
N HIS A 116 -10.53 -0.47 -3.95
CA HIS A 116 -9.60 0.43 -4.64
C HIS A 116 -10.34 1.51 -5.42
N GLN A 117 -9.67 2.62 -5.63
CA GLN A 117 -10.08 3.61 -6.62
C GLN A 117 -9.38 3.34 -7.97
N SER A 118 -8.10 2.99 -7.92
CA SER A 118 -7.31 2.61 -9.08
C SER A 118 -6.58 1.30 -8.82
N LEU A 119 -6.70 0.34 -9.74
CA LEU A 119 -6.04 -0.96 -9.66
C LEU A 119 -5.16 -1.15 -10.90
N ALA A 120 -3.89 -1.44 -10.68
CA ALA A 120 -2.95 -1.87 -11.70
C ALA A 120 -2.50 -3.29 -11.40
N ILE A 121 -2.58 -4.16 -12.39
CA ILE A 121 -2.17 -5.56 -12.28
C ILE A 121 -1.12 -5.81 -13.35
N GLU A 122 0.06 -6.25 -12.95
CA GLU A 122 1.14 -6.64 -13.86
C GLU A 122 1.00 -8.11 -14.29
N LEU A 123 1.65 -8.45 -15.39
CA LEU A 123 1.68 -9.82 -15.87
C LEU A 123 2.38 -10.74 -14.86
N GLY A 124 1.71 -11.82 -14.48
CA GLY A 124 2.21 -12.76 -13.48
C GLY A 124 1.70 -12.54 -12.07
N ALA A 125 0.89 -11.52 -11.85
CA ALA A 125 0.17 -11.34 -10.59
C ALA A 125 -1.00 -12.33 -10.49
N TYR A 126 -1.16 -12.92 -9.31
CA TYR A 126 -2.27 -13.79 -8.98
C TYR A 126 -3.22 -13.09 -8.02
N PHE A 127 -4.48 -13.02 -8.39
CA PHE A 127 -5.52 -12.43 -7.57
C PHE A 127 -6.71 -13.39 -7.45
N GLU A 128 -7.08 -13.70 -6.23
CA GLU A 128 -8.24 -14.52 -5.93
C GLU A 128 -9.13 -13.82 -4.89
N GLY A 129 -10.34 -13.48 -5.29
CA GLY A 129 -11.27 -12.82 -4.39
C GLY A 129 -12.19 -11.84 -5.08
N LYS A 130 -12.66 -10.86 -4.31
CA LYS A 130 -13.59 -9.83 -4.79
C LYS A 130 -12.88 -8.49 -4.88
N SER A 131 -12.93 -7.89 -6.06
CA SER A 131 -12.48 -6.53 -6.29
C SER A 131 -13.68 -5.59 -6.32
N ARG A 132 -13.64 -4.54 -5.51
CA ARG A 132 -14.66 -3.52 -5.46
C ARG A 132 -14.05 -2.15 -5.70
N HIS A 133 -14.57 -1.47 -6.70
CA HIS A 133 -14.22 -0.07 -6.91
C HIS A 133 -14.97 0.81 -5.92
N SER A 134 -14.24 1.66 -5.22
CA SER A 134 -14.78 2.64 -4.28
C SER A 134 -14.06 3.96 -4.43
N ASP A 135 -14.81 5.05 -4.52
CA ASP A 135 -14.22 6.40 -4.64
C ASP A 135 -13.48 6.83 -3.36
N ASN A 136 -13.85 6.24 -2.22
CA ASN A 136 -13.23 6.52 -0.93
C ASN A 136 -13.01 5.25 -0.10
N PRO A 137 -12.07 4.39 -0.49
CA PRO A 137 -11.83 3.13 0.23
C PRO A 137 -11.30 3.35 1.65
N LEU A 138 -10.71 4.51 1.91
CA LEU A 138 -10.18 4.87 3.23
C LEU A 138 -11.21 5.53 4.16
N ALA A 139 -12.31 6.06 3.63
CA ALA A 139 -13.35 6.68 4.44
C ALA A 139 -14.09 5.68 5.33
N GLU A 140 -14.20 4.43 4.90
CA GLU A 140 -14.78 3.36 5.70
C GLU A 140 -13.95 2.98 6.93
N ILE A 141 -12.68 3.33 6.95
CA ILE A 141 -11.80 3.05 8.09
C ILE A 141 -12.07 4.01 9.24
N LYS A 142 -12.61 5.19 8.94
CA LYS A 142 -12.88 6.23 9.94
C LYS A 142 -14.19 6.00 10.70
N ALA A 143 -15.06 5.16 10.18
CA ALA A 143 -16.24 4.70 10.90
C ALA A 143 -15.89 3.40 11.62
N PRO A 144 -15.92 3.34 12.95
CA PRO A 144 -15.99 2.06 13.62
C PRO A 144 -17.19 1.33 13.04
N SER A 145 -17.01 0.10 12.67
CA SER A 145 -18.02 -0.79 12.12
C SER A 145 -19.19 -0.93 13.10
N ALA A 146 -19.98 0.10 13.25
CA ALA A 146 -21.22 0.09 14.02
C ALA A 146 -22.45 -0.05 13.11
N ASN A 147 -22.27 -0.45 11.86
CA ASN A 147 -23.38 -0.45 10.93
C ASN A 147 -23.60 -1.77 10.19
N SER A 148 -23.21 -2.88 10.78
CA SER A 148 -23.69 -4.16 10.28
C SER A 148 -25.00 -4.64 10.91
N ALA A 149 -25.65 -3.80 11.73
CA ALA A 149 -26.90 -4.15 12.41
C ALA A 149 -28.11 -3.27 12.03
N ALA A 150 -28.00 -2.43 11.02
CA ALA A 150 -29.08 -1.51 10.68
C ALA A 150 -29.63 -1.71 9.29
N LYS A 151 -29.97 -2.93 8.95
CA LYS A 151 -31.01 -3.20 7.96
C LYS A 151 -31.81 -4.43 8.30
N VAL A 152 -32.33 -4.41 9.48
CA VAL A 152 -33.59 -5.12 9.72
C VAL A 152 -34.63 -4.28 9.01
N GLY A 153 -35.03 -4.73 7.87
CA GLY A 153 -36.18 -4.17 7.20
C GLY A 153 -37.34 -4.15 8.16
N SER A 154 -37.89 -3.00 8.36
CA SER A 154 -39.22 -2.87 8.97
C SER A 154 -40.18 -3.59 8.04
N HIS A 155 -40.35 -4.87 8.25
CA HIS A 155 -41.56 -5.51 7.86
C HIS A 155 -42.61 -5.05 8.87
N SER A 156 -43.32 -4.04 8.51
CA SER A 156 -44.65 -3.83 9.12
C SER A 156 -45.44 -5.06 8.77
N ALA A 157 -45.44 -6.00 9.67
CA ALA A 157 -46.45 -7.03 9.70
C ALA A 157 -47.74 -6.34 10.04
N SER A 158 -48.50 -5.99 9.04
CA SER A 158 -49.89 -5.76 9.18
C SER A 158 -50.52 -7.10 9.61
N SER A 159 -50.82 -7.21 10.85
CA SER A 159 -51.63 -8.28 11.39
C SER A 159 -52.96 -8.28 10.68
N PRO A 160 -53.36 -9.34 10.02
CA PRO A 160 -54.75 -9.50 9.67
C PRO A 160 -55.52 -9.77 10.98
N SER A 161 -56.35 -8.85 11.35
CA SER A 161 -57.35 -9.10 12.34
C SER A 161 -58.31 -10.16 11.82
N VAL A 162 -58.13 -11.35 12.28
CA VAL A 162 -59.14 -12.40 12.11
C VAL A 162 -60.21 -12.12 13.12
N SER A 163 -61.25 -11.46 12.68
CA SER A 163 -62.52 -11.47 13.39
C SER A 163 -63.13 -12.85 13.23
N SER A 164 -63.10 -13.61 14.28
CA SER A 164 -63.88 -14.83 14.41
C SER A 164 -65.36 -14.49 14.42
N PRO A 165 -66.15 -15.05 13.54
CA PRO A 165 -67.60 -15.01 13.73
C PRO A 165 -67.93 -16.04 14.81
N VAL A 166 -68.40 -15.54 15.92
CA VAL A 166 -69.12 -16.36 16.91
C VAL A 166 -70.41 -16.75 16.26
N ALA A 167 -70.55 -18.01 15.87
CA ALA A 167 -71.86 -18.58 15.62
C ALA A 167 -72.53 -18.83 16.95
N ALA A 168 -73.52 -18.08 17.21
CA ALA A 168 -74.47 -18.38 18.27
C ALA A 168 -75.44 -19.45 17.80
N GLU A 169 -75.41 -20.55 18.47
CA GLU A 169 -76.57 -21.38 18.88
C GLU A 169 -76.13 -22.60 19.59
#